data_da97f188427a3161eb43d7f25e361156
#
_entry.id   da97f188427a3161eb43d7f25e361156
#
_cell.length_a   1.000
_cell.length_b   1.000
_cell.length_c   1.000
_cell.angle_alpha   90.00
_cell.angle_beta   90.00
_cell.angle_gamma   90.00
#
_symmetry.space_group_name_H-M   'P 1'
#
loop_
_entity.id
_entity.type
_entity.pdbx_description
1 polymer ?
#
loop_
_entity_poly.entity_id
_entity_poly.type
_entity_poly.pdbx_seq_one_letter_code
_entity_poly.pdbx_strand_id
1 'polypeptide(L)'
;MKFWQSEEWQRIGKLRGLKLLLVGIAMIPSIYAVIFLSSLWDTYGRLDHLPVAIVNNDQPAKINDKTQHLGQDLTDKLLREQPLKLREVSSQQARDGLASGRYYMTITIPKNFTRNAGTLLSDQPKYAKIAIAQNAGQSFIAEKMTSSAAVKIQDSVNRSLQSVYNKTILSATAASQKGFLAGSDGAR
;
A
#
# COMPACT_ATOMS: atom_id res chain seq x y z
N MET A 1 34.77 -11.16 -35.84
CA MET A 1 35.16 -12.42 -35.27
C MET A 1 34.15 -13.49 -35.69
N LYS A 2 34.59 -14.42 -36.61
CA LYS A 2 33.69 -15.44 -37.18
C LYS A 2 33.70 -16.69 -36.29
N PHE A 3 33.06 -16.62 -35.14
CA PHE A 3 32.94 -17.72 -34.18
C PHE A 3 32.17 -18.94 -34.75
N TRP A 4 31.33 -18.72 -35.76
CA TRP A 4 30.44 -19.71 -36.35
C TRP A 4 31.07 -20.52 -37.51
N GLN A 5 32.34 -20.28 -37.87
CA GLN A 5 33.03 -20.94 -38.98
C GLN A 5 34.21 -21.86 -38.55
N SER A 6 34.30 -22.17 -37.24
CA SER A 6 35.29 -23.15 -36.78
C SER A 6 34.89 -24.56 -37.22
N GLU A 7 35.83 -25.36 -37.66
CA GLU A 7 35.60 -26.75 -38.08
C GLU A 7 34.91 -27.59 -36.98
N GLU A 8 35.07 -27.21 -35.72
CA GLU A 8 34.44 -27.84 -34.58
C GLU A 8 32.90 -27.77 -34.65
N TRP A 9 32.33 -26.61 -35.03
CA TRP A 9 30.88 -26.45 -35.17
C TRP A 9 30.32 -27.26 -36.32
N GLN A 10 31.09 -27.44 -37.42
CA GLN A 10 30.68 -28.27 -38.55
C GLN A 10 30.71 -29.76 -38.20
N ARG A 11 31.64 -30.22 -37.36
CA ARG A 11 31.69 -31.62 -36.84
C ARG A 11 30.53 -31.90 -35.90
N ILE A 12 30.22 -30.98 -34.99
CA ILE A 12 29.05 -31.04 -34.10
C ILE A 12 27.76 -31.15 -34.93
N GLY A 13 27.67 -30.41 -36.03
CA GLY A 13 26.54 -30.45 -36.95
C GLY A 13 26.25 -31.81 -37.60
N LYS A 14 27.25 -32.67 -37.74
CA LYS A 14 27.13 -34.02 -38.38
C LYS A 14 26.73 -35.13 -37.41
N LEU A 15 26.94 -34.95 -36.10
CA LEU A 15 26.63 -35.95 -35.08
C LEU A 15 25.23 -35.70 -34.50
N ARG A 16 24.22 -36.42 -34.98
CA ARG A 16 22.80 -36.31 -34.52
C ARG A 16 22.66 -36.51 -33.01
N GLY A 17 23.44 -37.46 -32.43
CA GLY A 17 23.43 -37.73 -30.99
C GLY A 17 23.99 -36.58 -30.15
N LEU A 18 25.02 -35.87 -30.63
CA LEU A 18 25.62 -34.75 -29.95
C LEU A 18 24.67 -33.51 -29.91
N LYS A 19 23.92 -33.30 -30.99
CA LYS A 19 22.88 -32.26 -31.03
C LYS A 19 21.77 -32.52 -30.00
N LEU A 20 21.31 -33.77 -29.91
CA LEU A 20 20.31 -34.16 -28.89
C LEU A 20 20.82 -33.95 -27.47
N LEU A 21 22.08 -34.27 -27.21
CA LEU A 21 22.70 -34.06 -25.90
C LEU A 21 22.83 -32.57 -25.57
N LEU A 22 23.27 -31.74 -26.52
CA LEU A 22 23.35 -30.28 -26.33
C LEU A 22 21.97 -29.65 -26.08
N VAL A 23 20.94 -30.10 -26.81
CA VAL A 23 19.56 -29.65 -26.60
C VAL A 23 19.08 -30.06 -25.20
N GLY A 24 19.37 -31.31 -24.80
CA GLY A 24 19.00 -31.79 -23.45
C GLY A 24 19.66 -30.97 -22.33
N ILE A 25 20.97 -30.66 -22.47
CA ILE A 25 21.70 -29.83 -21.50
C ILE A 25 21.12 -28.40 -21.45
N ALA A 26 20.74 -27.81 -22.58
CA ALA A 26 20.15 -26.49 -22.66
C ALA A 26 18.69 -26.45 -22.12
N MET A 27 17.96 -27.57 -22.22
CA MET A 27 16.58 -27.67 -21.70
C MET A 27 16.52 -27.58 -20.18
N ILE A 28 17.49 -28.14 -19.46
CA ILE A 28 17.47 -28.17 -17.99
C ILE A 28 17.42 -26.74 -17.40
N PRO A 29 18.35 -25.82 -17.71
CA PRO A 29 18.29 -24.46 -17.19
C PRO A 29 17.08 -23.70 -17.73
N SER A 30 16.61 -23.98 -18.95
CA SER A 30 15.42 -23.35 -19.51
C SER A 30 14.16 -23.74 -18.76
N ILE A 31 13.96 -25.02 -18.46
CA ILE A 31 12.83 -25.52 -17.66
C ILE A 31 12.89 -24.93 -16.25
N TYR A 32 14.09 -24.94 -15.64
CA TYR A 32 14.26 -24.33 -14.33
C TYR A 32 13.91 -22.83 -14.34
N ALA A 33 14.39 -22.08 -15.33
CA ALA A 33 14.06 -20.67 -15.48
C ALA A 33 12.55 -20.44 -15.65
N VAL A 34 11.86 -21.24 -16.47
CA VAL A 34 10.41 -21.13 -16.67
C VAL A 34 9.66 -21.42 -15.37
N ILE A 35 10.01 -22.50 -14.65
CA ILE A 35 9.38 -22.85 -13.37
C ILE A 35 9.64 -21.75 -12.34
N PHE A 36 10.86 -21.26 -12.25
CA PHE A 36 11.24 -20.21 -11.32
C PHE A 36 10.53 -18.88 -11.62
N LEU A 37 10.53 -18.42 -12.88
CA LEU A 37 9.83 -17.21 -13.27
C LEU A 37 8.32 -17.35 -13.12
N SER A 38 7.74 -18.50 -13.46
CA SER A 38 6.30 -18.71 -13.28
C SER A 38 5.88 -18.70 -11.81
N SER A 39 6.75 -19.21 -10.91
CA SER A 39 6.54 -19.13 -9.46
C SER A 39 6.58 -17.69 -8.93
N LEU A 40 7.38 -16.83 -9.56
CA LEU A 40 7.50 -15.41 -9.17
C LEU A 40 6.48 -14.51 -9.88
N TRP A 41 5.88 -14.95 -10.99
CA TRP A 41 5.04 -14.13 -11.85
C TRP A 41 3.79 -13.60 -11.15
N ASP A 42 3.25 -14.38 -10.21
CA ASP A 42 2.00 -14.04 -9.50
C ASP A 42 2.22 -13.60 -8.03
N THR A 43 3.45 -13.33 -7.62
CA THR A 43 3.76 -12.93 -6.24
C THR A 43 3.11 -11.59 -5.88
N TYR A 44 2.90 -10.71 -6.86
CA TYR A 44 2.24 -9.42 -6.68
C TYR A 44 0.73 -9.45 -6.94
N GLY A 45 0.23 -10.47 -7.65
CA GLY A 45 -1.20 -10.66 -7.92
C GLY A 45 -2.01 -11.12 -6.71
N ARG A 46 -1.33 -11.63 -5.66
CA ARG A 46 -1.98 -12.17 -4.45
C ARG A 46 -1.93 -11.25 -3.24
N LEU A 47 -1.68 -9.97 -3.45
CA LEU A 47 -1.68 -8.98 -2.35
C LEU A 47 -3.07 -8.87 -1.68
N ASP A 48 -4.13 -9.07 -2.42
CA ASP A 48 -5.52 -9.10 -1.95
C ASP A 48 -5.79 -10.20 -0.92
N HIS A 49 -5.00 -11.27 -0.92
CA HIS A 49 -5.08 -12.36 0.05
C HIS A 49 -4.21 -12.17 1.29
N LEU A 50 -3.36 -11.14 1.33
CA LEU A 50 -2.44 -10.88 2.44
C LEU A 50 -3.22 -10.47 3.71
N PRO A 51 -3.24 -11.28 4.79
CA PRO A 51 -3.97 -10.91 6.00
C PRO A 51 -3.26 -9.77 6.73
N VAL A 52 -3.97 -8.66 6.87
CA VAL A 52 -3.51 -7.44 7.52
C VAL A 52 -4.51 -7.01 8.59
N ALA A 53 -4.01 -6.68 9.77
CA ALA A 53 -4.83 -6.11 10.83
C ALA A 53 -4.87 -4.59 10.74
N ILE A 54 -6.06 -4.01 10.88
CA ILE A 54 -6.24 -2.58 11.08
C ILE A 54 -6.74 -2.31 12.49
N VAL A 55 -6.12 -1.36 13.17
CA VAL A 55 -6.47 -0.94 14.52
C VAL A 55 -6.83 0.54 14.48
N ASN A 56 -8.07 0.85 14.76
CA ASN A 56 -8.53 2.23 14.87
C ASN A 56 -8.59 2.63 16.34
N ASN A 57 -7.64 3.45 16.76
CA ASN A 57 -7.62 4.06 18.09
C ASN A 57 -8.02 5.55 18.05
N ASP A 58 -8.39 6.07 16.87
CA ASP A 58 -8.68 7.49 16.70
C ASP A 58 -9.85 7.96 17.55
N GLN A 59 -9.78 9.21 17.96
CA GLN A 59 -10.85 9.87 18.68
C GLN A 59 -11.43 10.99 17.81
N PRO A 60 -12.76 11.13 17.82
CA PRO A 60 -13.42 12.24 17.13
C PRO A 60 -12.85 13.58 17.57
N ALA A 61 -12.75 14.52 16.66
CA ALA A 61 -12.33 15.89 16.94
C ALA A 61 -13.19 16.89 16.17
N LYS A 62 -13.33 18.10 16.73
CA LYS A 62 -13.98 19.21 16.05
C LYS A 62 -13.05 19.82 15.02
N ILE A 63 -13.52 19.92 13.78
CA ILE A 63 -12.87 20.61 12.67
C ILE A 63 -13.92 21.54 12.08
N ASN A 64 -13.68 22.87 12.09
CA ASN A 64 -14.64 23.86 11.64
C ASN A 64 -16.04 23.70 12.30
N ASP A 65 -16.06 23.59 13.63
CA ASP A 65 -17.26 23.40 14.49
C ASP A 65 -18.06 22.11 14.21
N LYS A 66 -17.59 21.24 13.34
CA LYS A 66 -18.21 19.94 13.07
C LYS A 66 -17.37 18.82 13.65
N THR A 67 -18.01 17.91 14.38
CA THR A 67 -17.36 16.69 14.82
C THR A 67 -17.03 15.81 13.62
N GLN A 68 -15.77 15.45 13.48
CA GLN A 68 -15.25 14.59 12.40
C GLN A 68 -14.70 13.29 12.98
N HIS A 69 -14.80 12.21 12.21
CA HIS A 69 -14.38 10.84 12.55
C HIS A 69 -13.43 10.29 11.47
N LEU A 70 -12.37 11.04 11.13
CA LEU A 70 -11.53 10.73 9.96
C LEU A 70 -10.84 9.38 10.06
N GLY A 71 -10.50 8.91 11.26
CA GLY A 71 -9.93 7.58 11.45
C GLY A 71 -10.93 6.47 11.14
N GLN A 72 -12.21 6.65 11.53
CA GLN A 72 -13.27 5.71 11.18
C GLN A 72 -13.56 5.73 9.69
N ASP A 73 -13.69 6.92 9.10
CA ASP A 73 -13.92 7.08 7.65
C ASP A 73 -12.80 6.41 6.83
N LEU A 74 -11.53 6.54 7.27
CA LEU A 74 -10.39 5.89 6.65
C LEU A 74 -10.45 4.37 6.79
N THR A 75 -10.78 3.88 8.00
CA THR A 75 -10.95 2.44 8.27
C THR A 75 -12.02 1.84 7.38
N ASP A 76 -13.20 2.45 7.33
CA ASP A 76 -14.32 2.01 6.52
C ASP A 76 -13.99 2.02 5.02
N LYS A 77 -13.26 3.04 4.57
CA LYS A 77 -12.80 3.13 3.19
C LYS A 77 -11.84 1.99 2.84
N LEU A 78 -10.84 1.74 3.68
CA LEU A 78 -9.86 0.67 3.47
C LEU A 78 -10.53 -0.71 3.49
N LEU A 79 -11.51 -0.92 4.38
CA LEU A 79 -12.28 -2.16 4.44
C LEU A 79 -13.20 -2.35 3.23
N ARG A 80 -13.72 -1.28 2.61
CA ARG A 80 -14.52 -1.35 1.39
C ARG A 80 -13.69 -1.57 0.13
N GLU A 81 -12.58 -0.84 0.00
CA GLU A 81 -11.69 -0.95 -1.17
C GLU A 81 -10.93 -2.28 -1.22
N GLN A 82 -10.75 -2.92 -0.07
CA GLN A 82 -10.06 -4.21 0.13
C GLN A 82 -8.77 -4.36 -0.70
N PRO A 83 -7.85 -3.39 -0.66
CA PRO A 83 -6.58 -3.50 -1.37
C PRO A 83 -5.74 -4.69 -0.87
N LEU A 84 -6.13 -5.24 0.28
CA LEU A 84 -5.56 -6.35 1.02
C LEU A 84 -6.68 -7.06 1.80
N LYS A 85 -6.41 -8.25 2.35
CA LYS A 85 -7.36 -8.93 3.26
C LYS A 85 -7.34 -8.25 4.64
N LEU A 86 -7.94 -7.07 4.70
CA LEU A 86 -7.98 -6.26 5.91
C LEU A 86 -9.02 -6.79 6.91
N ARG A 87 -8.65 -6.77 8.19
CA ARG A 87 -9.56 -7.03 9.31
C ARG A 87 -9.36 -5.99 10.39
N GLU A 88 -10.44 -5.34 10.80
CA GLU A 88 -10.43 -4.48 11.98
C GLU A 88 -10.40 -5.34 13.25
N VAL A 89 -9.47 -5.05 14.13
CA VAL A 89 -9.23 -5.80 15.37
C VAL A 89 -8.77 -4.86 16.48
N SER A 90 -8.82 -5.34 17.74
CA SER A 90 -8.26 -4.60 18.85
C SER A 90 -6.72 -4.53 18.79
N SER A 91 -6.14 -3.55 19.50
CA SER A 91 -4.68 -3.39 19.58
C SER A 91 -3.98 -4.65 20.11
N GLN A 92 -4.62 -5.38 21.05
CA GLN A 92 -4.06 -6.63 21.57
C GLN A 92 -4.08 -7.74 20.52
N GLN A 93 -5.22 -7.94 19.87
CA GLN A 93 -5.37 -8.96 18.83
C GLN A 93 -4.42 -8.71 17.63
N ALA A 94 -4.16 -7.44 17.31
CA ALA A 94 -3.20 -7.08 16.27
C ALA A 94 -1.78 -7.47 16.65
N ARG A 95 -1.34 -7.16 17.90
CA ARG A 95 -0.01 -7.55 18.39
C ARG A 95 0.17 -9.06 18.43
N ASP A 96 -0.79 -9.78 19.01
CA ASP A 96 -0.72 -11.24 19.14
C ASP A 96 -0.77 -11.91 17.76
N GLY A 97 -1.59 -11.37 16.85
CA GLY A 97 -1.69 -11.85 15.50
C GLY A 97 -0.43 -11.58 14.65
N LEU A 98 0.24 -10.44 14.87
CA LEU A 98 1.53 -10.15 14.23
C LEU A 98 2.63 -11.06 14.76
N ALA A 99 2.71 -11.24 16.07
CA ALA A 99 3.71 -12.10 16.72
C ALA A 99 3.55 -13.58 16.33
N SER A 100 2.31 -14.07 16.22
CA SER A 100 2.01 -15.46 15.81
C SER A 100 2.04 -15.70 14.31
N GLY A 101 2.27 -14.67 13.50
CA GLY A 101 2.25 -14.78 12.03
C GLY A 101 0.85 -14.90 11.42
N ARG A 102 -0.20 -14.67 12.18
CA ARG A 102 -1.58 -14.62 11.69
C ARG A 102 -1.81 -13.40 10.78
N TYR A 103 -1.15 -12.30 11.09
CA TYR A 103 -1.09 -11.09 10.26
C TYR A 103 0.35 -10.85 9.84
N TYR A 104 0.54 -10.50 8.58
CA TYR A 104 1.84 -10.10 8.04
C TYR A 104 2.18 -8.65 8.35
N MET A 105 1.15 -7.84 8.53
CA MET A 105 1.28 -6.41 8.78
C MET A 105 0.13 -5.93 9.67
N THR A 106 0.40 -4.90 10.47
CA THR A 106 -0.61 -4.16 11.22
C THR A 106 -0.57 -2.70 10.85
N ILE A 107 -1.75 -2.09 10.72
CA ILE A 107 -1.94 -0.67 10.48
C ILE A 107 -2.63 -0.11 11.71
N THR A 108 -2.01 0.87 12.37
CA THR A 108 -2.59 1.51 13.54
C THR A 108 -2.85 2.98 13.27
N ILE A 109 -4.11 3.38 13.39
CA ILE A 109 -4.53 4.78 13.37
C ILE A 109 -4.46 5.29 14.81
N PRO A 110 -3.62 6.28 15.12
CA PRO A 110 -3.41 6.75 16.47
C PRO A 110 -4.58 7.61 16.99
N LYS A 111 -4.69 7.75 18.30
CA LYS A 111 -5.77 8.48 18.99
C LYS A 111 -5.95 9.95 18.55
N ASN A 112 -4.90 10.56 18.06
CA ASN A 112 -4.88 11.97 17.67
C ASN A 112 -4.94 12.19 16.15
N PHE A 113 -5.30 11.17 15.38
CA PHE A 113 -5.30 11.25 13.92
C PHE A 113 -6.25 12.34 13.41
N THR A 114 -7.54 12.29 13.77
CA THR A 114 -8.51 13.32 13.38
C THR A 114 -8.13 14.71 13.91
N ARG A 115 -7.66 14.80 15.17
CA ARG A 115 -7.22 16.08 15.73
C ARG A 115 -6.06 16.69 14.95
N ASN A 116 -5.05 15.89 14.62
CA ASN A 116 -3.89 16.36 13.86
C ASN A 116 -4.28 16.76 12.43
N ALA A 117 -5.14 15.99 11.78
CA ALA A 117 -5.68 16.36 10.46
C ALA A 117 -6.39 17.72 10.48
N GLY A 118 -7.09 18.04 11.56
CA GLY A 118 -7.74 19.34 11.74
C GLY A 118 -6.80 20.53 11.92
N THR A 119 -5.52 20.30 12.26
CA THR A 119 -4.54 21.40 12.43
C THR A 119 -3.87 21.83 11.12
N LEU A 120 -4.21 21.25 9.99
CA LEU A 120 -3.52 21.51 8.72
C LEU A 120 -3.61 22.99 8.26
N LEU A 121 -4.65 23.71 8.67
CA LEU A 121 -4.83 25.14 8.38
C LEU A 121 -4.46 26.05 9.57
N SER A 122 -3.87 25.52 10.63
CA SER A 122 -3.40 26.29 11.76
C SER A 122 -1.95 26.77 11.58
N ASP A 123 -1.51 27.75 12.39
CA ASP A 123 -0.14 28.28 12.38
C ASP A 123 0.92 27.21 12.72
N GLN A 124 0.50 26.13 13.37
CA GLN A 124 1.37 25.00 13.73
C GLN A 124 0.75 23.67 13.31
N PRO A 125 0.85 23.32 12.02
CA PRO A 125 0.26 22.10 11.51
C PRO A 125 0.95 20.82 12.07
N LYS A 126 0.15 19.86 12.49
CA LYS A 126 0.61 18.54 12.95
C LYS A 126 0.24 17.49 11.92
N TYR A 127 1.17 16.56 11.67
CA TYR A 127 0.92 15.49 10.71
C TYR A 127 -0.03 14.43 11.29
N ALA A 128 -1.07 14.11 10.53
CA ALA A 128 -1.89 12.93 10.76
C ALA A 128 -1.14 11.70 10.20
N LYS A 129 -0.44 10.97 11.07
CA LYS A 129 0.37 9.81 10.70
C LYS A 129 -0.31 8.53 11.11
N ILE A 130 -0.19 7.48 10.32
CA ILE A 130 -0.51 6.10 10.70
C ILE A 130 0.78 5.35 11.02
N ALA A 131 0.68 4.37 11.91
CA ALA A 131 1.80 3.47 12.21
C ALA A 131 1.59 2.15 11.47
N ILE A 132 2.63 1.68 10.80
CA ILE A 132 2.66 0.39 10.11
C ILE A 132 3.73 -0.45 10.76
N ALA A 133 3.37 -1.65 11.25
CA ALA A 133 4.31 -2.63 11.77
C ALA A 133 4.23 -3.90 10.91
N GLN A 134 5.38 -4.50 10.63
CA GLN A 134 5.53 -5.70 9.81
C GLN A 134 6.24 -6.78 10.63
N ASN A 135 5.93 -8.04 10.35
CA ASN A 135 6.68 -9.15 10.93
C ASN A 135 7.90 -9.46 10.03
N ALA A 136 9.05 -8.91 10.40
CA ALA A 136 10.31 -9.08 9.67
C ALA A 136 10.88 -10.52 9.71
N GLY A 137 10.34 -11.39 10.55
CA GLY A 137 10.85 -12.77 10.73
C GLY A 137 10.29 -13.81 9.77
N GLN A 138 9.37 -13.46 8.87
CA GLN A 138 8.68 -14.48 8.07
C GLN A 138 9.43 -14.76 6.77
N SER A 139 9.45 -14.19 5.76
CA SER A 139 10.21 -14.50 4.56
C SER A 139 10.51 -13.24 3.75
N PHE A 140 11.55 -13.31 2.94
CA PHE A 140 11.89 -12.23 2.02
C PHE A 140 10.71 -11.85 1.10
N ILE A 141 9.94 -12.83 0.65
CA ILE A 141 8.75 -12.61 -0.19
C ILE A 141 7.68 -11.86 0.59
N ALA A 142 7.40 -12.28 1.84
CA ALA A 142 6.43 -11.60 2.70
C ALA A 142 6.85 -10.15 2.99
N GLU A 143 8.13 -9.89 3.21
CA GLU A 143 8.67 -8.54 3.39
C GLU A 143 8.43 -7.65 2.15
N LYS A 144 8.71 -8.17 0.95
CA LYS A 144 8.47 -7.44 -0.31
C LYS A 144 6.98 -7.18 -0.54
N MET A 145 6.13 -8.16 -0.26
CA MET A 145 4.67 -8.01 -0.37
C MET A 145 4.14 -6.96 0.60
N THR A 146 4.56 -7.00 1.87
CA THR A 146 4.11 -6.03 2.88
C THR A 146 4.63 -4.62 2.60
N SER A 147 5.83 -4.47 2.08
CA SER A 147 6.37 -3.17 1.66
C SER A 147 5.54 -2.55 0.52
N SER A 148 5.19 -3.35 -0.50
CA SER A 148 4.31 -2.91 -1.59
C SER A 148 2.89 -2.58 -1.09
N ALA A 149 2.38 -3.36 -0.16
CA ALA A 149 1.11 -3.11 0.50
C ALA A 149 1.11 -1.80 1.31
N ALA A 150 2.18 -1.54 2.06
CA ALA A 150 2.35 -0.31 2.84
C ALA A 150 2.29 0.94 1.94
N VAL A 151 2.92 0.91 0.76
CA VAL A 151 2.85 2.00 -0.22
C VAL A 151 1.42 2.24 -0.68
N LYS A 152 0.67 1.19 -1.05
CA LYS A 152 -0.75 1.33 -1.46
C LYS A 152 -1.62 1.94 -0.37
N ILE A 153 -1.37 1.57 0.89
CA ILE A 153 -2.09 2.13 2.03
C ILE A 153 -1.72 3.59 2.25
N GLN A 154 -0.43 3.95 2.18
CA GLN A 154 -0.02 5.34 2.26
C GLN A 154 -0.68 6.20 1.19
N ASP A 155 -0.76 5.71 -0.04
CA ASP A 155 -1.44 6.41 -1.13
C ASP A 155 -2.94 6.57 -0.85
N SER A 156 -3.61 5.56 -0.29
CA SER A 156 -5.02 5.66 0.08
C SER A 156 -5.24 6.66 1.22
N VAL A 157 -4.36 6.68 2.23
CA VAL A 157 -4.36 7.67 3.31
C VAL A 157 -4.15 9.08 2.77
N ASN A 158 -3.15 9.27 1.92
CA ASN A 158 -2.84 10.56 1.30
C ASN A 158 -4.04 11.09 0.49
N ARG A 159 -4.66 10.24 -0.33
CA ARG A 159 -5.88 10.63 -1.07
C ARG A 159 -7.04 10.99 -0.15
N SER A 160 -7.20 10.27 0.95
CA SER A 160 -8.25 10.56 1.93
C SER A 160 -8.03 11.89 2.62
N LEU A 161 -6.81 12.17 3.05
CA LEU A 161 -6.44 13.44 3.66
C LEU A 161 -6.58 14.61 2.67
N GLN A 162 -6.17 14.43 1.40
CA GLN A 162 -6.37 15.43 0.34
C GLN A 162 -7.85 15.74 0.11
N SER A 163 -8.71 14.72 0.14
CA SER A 163 -10.16 14.91 0.01
C SER A 163 -10.73 15.78 1.15
N VAL A 164 -10.30 15.52 2.39
CA VAL A 164 -10.68 16.34 3.56
C VAL A 164 -10.14 17.76 3.41
N TYR A 165 -8.91 17.91 2.97
CA TYR A 165 -8.25 19.18 2.72
C TYR A 165 -9.05 20.04 1.73
N ASN A 166 -9.34 19.48 0.56
CA ASN A 166 -10.09 20.17 -0.48
C ASN A 166 -11.48 20.60 0.01
N LYS A 167 -12.19 19.73 0.73
CA LYS A 167 -13.50 20.08 1.31
C LYS A 167 -13.39 21.20 2.34
N THR A 168 -12.36 21.21 3.16
CA THR A 168 -12.15 22.23 4.19
C THR A 168 -11.81 23.57 3.57
N ILE A 169 -10.94 23.61 2.56
CA ILE A 169 -10.60 24.84 1.84
C ILE A 169 -11.82 25.39 1.11
N LEU A 170 -12.56 24.56 0.37
CA LEU A 170 -13.75 24.99 -0.35
C LEU A 170 -14.82 25.54 0.60
N SER A 171 -15.01 24.93 1.77
CA SER A 171 -15.96 25.44 2.77
C SER A 171 -15.52 26.76 3.39
N ALA A 172 -14.22 26.95 3.64
CA ALA A 172 -13.67 28.20 4.15
C ALA A 172 -13.80 29.33 3.13
N THR A 173 -13.51 29.06 1.84
CA THR A 173 -13.66 30.03 0.75
C THR A 173 -15.11 30.42 0.55
N ALA A 174 -16.04 29.46 0.58
CA ALA A 174 -17.49 29.74 0.48
C ALA A 174 -18.01 30.57 1.66
N ALA A 175 -17.51 30.35 2.86
CA ALA A 175 -17.87 31.13 4.06
C ALA A 175 -17.35 32.59 3.93
N SER A 176 -16.11 32.78 3.49
CA SER A 176 -15.54 34.11 3.23
C SER A 176 -16.32 34.88 2.16
N GLN A 177 -16.74 34.21 1.09
CA GLN A 177 -17.50 34.81 0.00
C GLN A 177 -18.93 35.23 0.47
N LYS A 178 -19.58 34.40 1.28
CA LYS A 178 -20.87 34.80 1.90
C LYS A 178 -20.74 35.97 2.85
N GLY A 179 -19.68 36.04 3.64
CA GLY A 179 -19.43 37.18 4.55
C GLY A 179 -19.19 38.49 3.77
N PHE A 180 -18.47 38.40 2.62
CA PHE A 180 -18.22 39.56 1.77
C PHE A 180 -19.52 40.09 1.11
N LEU A 181 -20.38 39.22 0.62
CA LEU A 181 -21.65 39.56 0.01
C LEU A 181 -22.63 40.14 1.05
N ALA A 182 -22.70 39.58 2.26
CA ALA A 182 -23.55 40.09 3.35
C ALA A 182 -23.07 41.45 3.86
N GLY A 183 -21.79 41.75 3.83
CA GLY A 183 -21.21 43.05 4.18
C GLY A 183 -21.47 44.15 3.14
N SER A 184 -21.63 43.77 1.87
CA SER A 184 -21.91 44.71 0.77
C SER A 184 -23.38 45.17 0.70
N ASP A 185 -24.32 44.33 1.18
CA ASP A 185 -25.75 44.68 1.21
C ASP A 185 -26.15 45.53 2.42
N GLY A 186 -25.32 45.61 3.48
CA GLY A 186 -25.54 46.45 4.65
C GLY A 186 -25.00 47.88 4.51
N ALA A 187 -24.36 48.23 3.39
CA ALA A 187 -23.74 49.53 3.15
C ALA A 187 -24.50 50.39 2.10
N ARG A 188 -25.79 50.10 1.88
CA ARG A 188 -26.73 50.93 1.08
C ARG A 188 -27.80 51.57 1.92
#